data_80030042a2f440d64481b070a0ae4a0f
#
_entry.id   80030042a2f440d64481b070a0ae4a0f
#
_cell.length_a   1.000
_cell.length_b   1.000
_cell.length_c   1.000
_cell.angle_alpha   90.00
_cell.angle_beta   90.00
_cell.angle_gamma   90.00
#
_symmetry.space_group_name_H-M   'P 1'
#
loop_
_entity.id
_entity.type
_entity.pdbx_description
1 polymer ?
#
loop_
_entity_poly.entity_id
_entity_poly.type
_entity_poly.pdbx_seq_one_letter_code
_entity_poly.pdbx_strand_id
1 'polypeptide(L)' 'MRYGYGRVSSRGQKLYGMSLEDQVDRLMAAGVQRENVYLDTYTGHTMERPGFDDLLSKLKAGDEMVVC' A
#
# COMPACT_ATOMS: atom_id res chain seq x y z
N MET A 1 1.57 12.16 -10.56
CA MET A 1 0.57 11.14 -10.23
C MET A 1 0.77 10.69 -8.79
N ARG A 2 -0.30 10.35 -8.12
CA ARG A 2 -0.22 9.96 -6.72
C ARG A 2 -0.50 8.47 -6.58
N TYR A 3 0.41 7.78 -5.91
CA TYR A 3 0.29 6.34 -5.64
C TYR A 3 0.12 6.12 -4.15
N GLY A 4 -0.51 5.00 -3.80
CA GLY A 4 -0.71 4.63 -2.41
C GLY A 4 -0.11 3.27 -2.12
N TYR A 5 0.38 3.08 -0.89
CA TYR A 5 0.95 1.82 -0.48
C TYR A 5 0.46 1.46 0.92
N GLY A 6 0.08 0.21 1.10
CA GLY A 6 -0.36 -0.30 2.38
C GLY A 6 0.14 -1.72 2.59
N ARG A 7 0.17 -2.16 3.85
CA ARG A 7 0.56 -3.52 4.22
C ARG A 7 -0.47 -4.10 5.18
N VAL A 8 -0.74 -5.38 5.02
CA VAL A 8 -1.68 -6.08 5.89
C VAL A 8 -1.05 -7.37 6.37
N SER A 9 -1.49 -7.83 7.55
CA SER A 9 -1.06 -9.10 8.09
C SER A 9 -1.77 -10.24 7.36
N SER A 10 -1.04 -11.29 7.03
CA SER A 10 -1.62 -12.45 6.39
C SER A 10 -2.61 -13.18 7.32
N ARG A 11 -2.46 -13.03 8.62
CA ARG A 11 -3.30 -13.73 9.59
C ARG A 11 -4.59 -12.99 9.89
N GLY A 12 -4.47 -11.72 10.20
CA GLY A 12 -5.62 -10.96 10.66
C GLY A 12 -6.15 -9.98 9.63
N GLN A 13 -5.43 -9.85 8.53
CA GLN A 13 -5.80 -8.88 7.52
C GLN A 13 -5.90 -7.47 8.09
N LYS A 14 -5.21 -7.26 9.21
CA LYS A 14 -5.17 -5.99 9.89
C LYS A 14 -3.74 -5.67 10.30
N LEU A 15 -3.39 -4.42 10.21
CA LEU A 15 -2.12 -3.92 10.70
C LEU A 15 -2.46 -2.61 11.43
N TYR A 16 -2.05 -2.52 12.69
CA TYR A 16 -2.36 -1.38 13.53
C TYR A 16 -3.87 -1.14 13.64
N GLY A 17 -4.64 -2.23 13.66
CA GLY A 17 -6.08 -2.12 13.82
C GLY A 17 -6.85 -1.78 12.55
N MET A 18 -6.17 -1.69 11.42
CA MET A 18 -6.82 -1.36 10.16
C MET A 18 -6.87 -2.56 9.24
N SER A 19 -8.04 -2.83 8.68
CA SER A 19 -8.21 -3.85 7.66
C SER A 19 -7.66 -3.37 6.32
N LEU A 20 -7.59 -4.30 5.36
CA LEU A 20 -7.20 -3.95 4.01
C LEU A 20 -8.09 -2.86 3.42
N GLU A 21 -9.39 -2.99 3.62
CA GLU A 21 -10.36 -2.03 3.10
C GLU A 21 -10.18 -0.66 3.73
N ASP A 22 -9.91 -0.63 5.04
CA ASP A 22 -9.67 0.63 5.73
C ASP A 22 -8.46 1.35 5.16
N GLN A 23 -7.40 0.61 4.86
CA GLN A 23 -6.21 1.21 4.28
C GLN A 23 -6.48 1.77 2.89
N VAL A 24 -7.21 1.02 2.06
CA VAL A 24 -7.58 1.49 0.73
C VAL A 24 -8.40 2.76 0.83
N ASP A 25 -9.39 2.79 1.73
CA ASP A 25 -10.24 3.96 1.92
C ASP A 25 -9.43 5.18 2.34
N ARG A 26 -8.48 5.00 3.25
CA ARG A 26 -7.63 6.10 3.70
C ARG A 26 -6.76 6.63 2.58
N LEU A 27 -6.22 5.74 1.76
CA LEU A 27 -5.40 6.16 0.62
C LEU A 27 -6.24 6.91 -0.41
N MET A 28 -7.46 6.45 -0.66
CA MET A 28 -8.36 7.15 -1.57
C MET A 28 -8.76 8.52 -1.03
N ALA A 29 -8.96 8.61 0.28
CA ALA A 29 -9.27 9.89 0.92
C ALA A 29 -8.09 10.87 0.81
N ALA A 30 -6.89 10.35 0.68
CA ALA A 30 -5.70 11.18 0.50
C ALA A 30 -5.47 11.58 -0.96
N GLY A 31 -6.38 11.22 -1.85
CA GLY A 31 -6.30 11.59 -3.25
C GLY A 31 -5.71 10.53 -4.16
N VAL A 32 -5.51 9.32 -3.65
CA VAL A 32 -4.98 8.22 -4.45
C VAL A 32 -6.14 7.52 -5.15
N GLN A 33 -6.01 7.29 -6.44
CA GLN A 33 -6.98 6.51 -7.18
C GLN A 33 -6.83 5.03 -6.82
N ARG A 34 -7.94 4.31 -6.75
CA ARG A 34 -7.91 2.90 -6.35
C ARG A 34 -6.96 2.08 -7.24
N GLU A 35 -6.91 2.36 -8.52
CA GLU A 35 -6.04 1.65 -9.46
C GLU A 35 -4.56 1.91 -9.19
N ASN A 36 -4.25 2.94 -8.41
CA ASN A 36 -2.87 3.29 -8.04
C ASN A 36 -2.53 2.84 -6.62
N VAL A 37 -3.37 2.04 -6.00
CA VAL A 37 -3.12 1.51 -4.66
C VAL A 37 -2.35 0.19 -4.77
N TYR A 38 -1.25 0.10 -4.07
CA TYR A 38 -0.40 -1.10 -4.02
C TYR A 38 -0.39 -1.64 -2.60
N LEU A 39 -0.57 -2.94 -2.47
CA LEU A 39 -0.71 -3.59 -1.17
C LEU A 39 0.19 -4.81 -1.10
N ASP A 40 0.80 -5.01 0.06
CA ASP A 40 1.60 -6.19 0.33
C ASP A 40 1.05 -6.91 1.56
N THR A 41 1.22 -8.22 1.56
CA THR A 41 0.85 -9.05 2.69
C THR A 41 2.10 -9.36 3.51
N TYR A 42 2.05 -9.05 4.79
CA TYR A 42 3.15 -9.28 5.70
C TYR A 42 3.00 -10.64 6.37
N THR A 43 4.00 -11.50 6.21
CA THR A 43 3.97 -12.84 6.75
C THR A 43 4.93 -13.06 7.91
N GLY A 44 5.52 -12.00 8.41
CA GLY A 44 6.34 -12.05 9.61
C GLY A 44 7.80 -12.37 9.39
N HIS A 45 8.11 -13.26 8.48
CA HIS A 45 9.49 -13.71 8.28
C HIS A 45 10.09 -13.27 6.95
N THR A 46 9.28 -12.81 6.04
CA THR A 46 9.76 -12.45 4.73
C THR A 46 9.97 -10.95 4.62
N MET A 47 11.06 -10.58 3.95
CA MET A 47 11.35 -9.20 3.62
C MET A 47 10.88 -8.83 2.22
N GLU A 48 10.25 -9.78 1.53
CA GLU A 48 9.78 -9.53 0.19
C GLU A 48 8.59 -8.58 0.20
N ARG A 49 8.63 -7.60 -0.65
CA ARG A 49 7.58 -6.61 -0.80
C ARG A 49 7.34 -6.35 -2.28
N PRO A 50 6.75 -7.33 -2.98
CA PRO A 50 6.58 -7.21 -4.42
C PRO A 50 5.74 -5.99 -4.83
N GLY A 51 4.72 -5.65 -4.05
CA GLY A 51 3.91 -4.47 -4.34
C GLY A 51 4.72 -3.19 -4.23
N PHE A 52 5.54 -3.09 -3.19
CA PHE A 52 6.38 -1.92 -2.99
C PHE A 52 7.44 -1.80 -4.09
N ASP A 53 8.07 -2.92 -4.44
CA ASP A 53 9.08 -2.93 -5.49
C ASP A 53 8.47 -2.54 -6.84
N ASP A 54 7.28 -3.04 -7.13
CA ASP A 54 6.57 -2.70 -8.37
C ASP A 54 6.23 -1.21 -8.40
N LEU A 55 5.75 -0.68 -7.29
CA LEU A 55 5.43 0.73 -7.17
C LEU A 55 6.67 1.59 -7.40
N LEU A 56 7.80 1.23 -6.77
CA LEU A 56 9.03 1.99 -6.94
C LEU A 56 9.48 2.03 -8.39
N SER A 57 9.28 0.93 -9.11
CA SER A 57 9.68 0.87 -10.52
C SER A 57 8.83 1.80 -11.40
N LYS A 58 7.66 2.16 -10.94
CA LYS A 58 6.75 3.04 -11.69
C LYS A 58 6.85 4.50 -11.31
N LEU A 59 7.42 4.78 -10.15
CA LEU A 59 7.54 6.17 -9.70
C LEU A 59 8.50 6.94 -10.58
N LYS A 60 8.10 8.16 -10.89
CA LYS A 60 8.90 9.09 -11.70
C LYS A 60 8.98 10.41 -10.98
N ALA A 61 9.87 11.28 -11.46
CA ALA A 61 9.99 12.62 -10.90
C ALA A 61 8.64 13.33 -10.97
N GLY A 62 8.24 13.91 -9.87
CA GLY A 62 6.94 14.59 -9.77
C GLY A 62 5.82 13.72 -9.23
N ASP A 63 6.03 12.42 -9.12
CA ASP A 63 5.04 11.53 -8.52
C ASP A 63 5.15 11.55 -7.00
N GLU A 64 4.04 11.20 -6.34
CA GLU A 64 3.99 11.13 -4.88
C GLU A 64 3.59 9.73 -4.45
N MET A 65 4.11 9.29 -3.31
CA MET A 65 3.69 8.03 -2.69
C MET A 65 3.13 8.33 -1.32
N VAL A 66 1.90 7.88 -1.09
CA VAL A 66 1.21 8.00 0.20
C VAL A 66 1.23 6.63 0.85
N VAL A 67 1.66 6.57 2.11
CA VAL A 67 1.70 5.32 2.87
C VAL A 67 0.75 5.38 4.04
N CYS A 68 0.21 4.20 4.39
CA CYS A 68 -0.61 4.04 5.59
C CYS A 68 0.22 3.62 6.78
#